data_2521c0459a6e28a10b64c8e1950bd669
#
_entry.id   2521c0459a6e28a10b64c8e1950bd669
#
_cell.length_a   1.000
_cell.length_b   1.000
_cell.length_c   1.000
_cell.angle_alpha   90.00
_cell.angle_beta   90.00
_cell.angle_gamma   90.00
#
_symmetry.space_group_name_H-M   'P 1'
#
loop_
_entity.id
_entity.type
_entity.pdbx_description
1 polymer ?
#
loop_
_entity_poly.entity_id
_entity_poly.type
_entity_poly.pdbx_seq_one_letter_code
_entity_poly.pdbx_strand_id
1 'polypeptide(L)'
;MDYQNIFNQDFYPTPENVIADMLKMSDIQGKIILEPSAGVGNIVDYLQKAGAKEVIACEINDKFRAVLSGKCEIVGDDFLSMAKERISHIDMIVMNPPFSMAKDHILHAWEIAPDGCEIISLSVIICNNIQS
;
A
#
# COMPACT_ATOMS: atom_id res chain seq x y z
N MET A 1 -1.09 -1.36 27.73
CA MET A 1 -0.96 -1.60 26.31
C MET A 1 -0.76 -3.09 26.08
N ASP A 2 -1.48 -3.66 25.16
CA ASP A 2 -1.38 -5.07 24.84
C ASP A 2 -0.35 -5.29 23.76
N TYR A 3 0.78 -5.91 24.10
CA TYR A 3 1.85 -6.17 23.14
C TYR A 3 1.42 -7.10 22.02
N GLN A 4 0.50 -8.02 22.27
CA GLN A 4 0.00 -8.90 21.24
C GLN A 4 -0.74 -8.13 20.14
N ASN A 5 -1.44 -7.08 20.51
CA ASN A 5 -2.12 -6.22 19.53
C ASN A 5 -1.13 -5.46 18.67
N ILE A 6 0.06 -5.16 19.17
CA ILE A 6 1.09 -4.45 18.42
C ILE A 6 1.84 -5.41 17.49
N PHE A 7 2.23 -6.59 17.98
CA PHE A 7 3.14 -7.47 17.24
C PHE A 7 2.45 -8.56 16.44
N ASN A 8 1.22 -8.95 16.82
CA ASN A 8 0.53 -10.06 16.19
C ASN A 8 -0.59 -9.64 15.26
N GLN A 9 -0.94 -8.36 15.22
CA GLN A 9 -1.95 -7.87 14.30
C GLN A 9 -1.32 -7.49 12.99
N ASP A 10 -2.06 -7.75 11.91
CA ASP A 10 -1.63 -7.37 10.57
C ASP A 10 -1.72 -5.87 10.33
N PHE A 11 -2.38 -5.14 11.20
CA PHE A 11 -2.46 -3.69 11.10
C PHE A 11 -1.33 -3.04 11.88
N TYR A 12 -0.51 -2.28 11.18
CA TYR A 12 0.56 -1.49 11.77
C TYR A 12 0.66 -0.16 11.02
N PRO A 13 0.27 0.96 11.65
CA PRO A 13 0.36 2.26 10.97
C PRO A 13 1.80 2.58 10.65
N THR A 14 2.08 2.86 9.40
CA THR A 14 3.45 3.13 8.95
C THR A 14 3.88 4.53 9.39
N PRO A 15 4.95 4.68 10.18
CA PRO A 15 5.43 6.00 10.59
C PRO A 15 5.90 6.82 9.40
N GLU A 16 5.75 8.13 9.48
CA GLU A 16 6.08 9.04 8.39
C GLU A 16 7.55 8.93 7.96
N ASN A 17 8.47 8.81 8.92
CA ASN A 17 9.89 8.68 8.60
C ASN A 17 10.21 7.39 7.83
N VAL A 18 9.48 6.32 8.11
CA VAL A 18 9.63 5.06 7.37
C VAL A 18 9.09 5.21 5.96
N ILE A 19 7.95 5.87 5.79
CA ILE A 19 7.39 6.13 4.46
C ILE A 19 8.35 6.98 3.64
N ALA A 20 8.87 8.05 4.22
CA ALA A 20 9.82 8.93 3.56
C ALA A 20 11.06 8.17 3.09
N ASP A 21 11.59 7.31 3.93
CA ASP A 21 12.76 6.50 3.59
C ASP A 21 12.45 5.49 2.49
N MET A 22 11.30 4.86 2.56
CA MET A 22 10.84 3.89 1.56
C MET A 22 10.70 4.52 0.18
N LEU A 23 10.27 5.77 0.11
CA LEU A 23 9.94 6.46 -1.13
C LEU A 23 11.01 7.45 -1.60
N LYS A 24 12.13 7.56 -0.92
CA LYS A 24 13.14 8.58 -1.22
C LYS A 24 13.74 8.48 -2.61
N MET A 25 13.72 7.30 -3.22
CA MET A 25 14.27 7.07 -4.56
C MET A 25 13.21 7.15 -5.65
N SER A 26 11.97 7.45 -5.30
CA SER A 26 10.85 7.44 -6.23
C SER A 26 10.30 8.85 -6.43
N ASP A 27 9.83 9.12 -7.65
CA ASP A 27 9.17 10.37 -7.97
C ASP A 27 7.66 10.17 -7.85
N ILE A 28 7.07 10.81 -6.85
CA ILE A 28 5.64 10.69 -6.53
C ILE A 28 4.80 11.71 -7.32
N GLN A 29 5.40 12.84 -7.67
CA GLN A 29 4.65 13.96 -8.24
C GLN A 29 3.98 13.60 -9.56
N GLY A 30 2.68 13.86 -9.64
CA GLY A 30 1.90 13.64 -10.85
C GLY A 30 1.52 12.19 -11.12
N LYS A 31 1.83 11.28 -10.22
CA LYS A 31 1.55 9.85 -10.40
C LYS A 31 0.17 9.46 -9.88
N ILE A 32 -0.42 8.46 -10.53
CA ILE A 32 -1.63 7.79 -10.04
C ILE A 32 -1.18 6.54 -9.30
N ILE A 33 -1.50 6.46 -8.01
CA ILE A 33 -0.89 5.49 -7.11
C ILE A 33 -1.97 4.68 -6.40
N LEU A 34 -1.78 3.35 -6.36
CA LEU A 34 -2.60 2.43 -5.59
C LEU A 34 -1.89 2.07 -4.28
N GLU A 35 -2.60 2.22 -3.17
CA GLU A 35 -2.21 1.66 -1.89
C GLU A 35 -3.17 0.50 -1.57
N PRO A 36 -2.71 -0.77 -1.69
CA PRO A 36 -3.63 -1.92 -1.64
C PRO A 36 -3.98 -2.42 -0.24
N SER A 37 -3.33 -1.89 0.79
CA SER A 37 -3.60 -2.26 2.20
C SER A 37 -3.48 -1.02 3.07
N ALA A 38 -4.34 -0.05 2.80
CA ALA A 38 -4.12 1.34 3.19
C ALA A 38 -4.31 1.65 4.67
N GLY A 39 -4.95 0.75 5.43
CA GLY A 39 -5.22 1.00 6.84
C GLY A 39 -6.05 2.27 7.02
N VAL A 40 -5.61 3.13 7.91
CA VAL A 40 -6.25 4.42 8.14
C VAL A 40 -5.67 5.55 7.27
N GLY A 41 -4.71 5.22 6.40
CA GLY A 41 -4.27 6.14 5.37
C GLY A 41 -2.98 6.92 5.62
N ASN A 42 -2.06 6.41 6.44
CA ASN A 42 -0.80 7.10 6.66
C ASN A 42 0.02 7.25 5.36
N ILE A 43 0.11 6.19 4.58
CA ILE A 43 0.80 6.24 3.29
C ILE A 43 0.01 7.11 2.32
N VAL A 44 -1.30 7.00 2.30
CA VAL A 44 -2.17 7.84 1.47
C VAL A 44 -1.92 9.33 1.75
N ASP A 45 -1.91 9.70 3.02
CA ASP A 45 -1.65 11.10 3.42
C ASP A 45 -0.28 11.59 2.92
N TYR A 46 0.74 10.75 3.07
CA TYR A 46 2.08 11.09 2.61
C TYR A 46 2.13 11.29 1.10
N LEU A 47 1.53 10.37 0.35
CA LEU A 47 1.52 10.46 -1.12
C LEU A 47 0.80 11.70 -1.61
N GLN A 48 -0.31 12.05 -0.99
CA GLN A 48 -1.06 13.25 -1.35
C GLN A 48 -0.25 14.52 -1.10
N LYS A 49 0.44 14.58 0.04
CA LYS A 49 1.32 15.72 0.36
C LYS A 49 2.52 15.80 -0.56
N ALA A 50 3.00 14.66 -1.04
CA ALA A 50 4.14 14.59 -1.96
C ALA A 50 3.77 14.93 -3.40
N GLY A 51 2.51 15.21 -3.68
CA GLY A 51 2.08 15.69 -5.00
C GLY A 51 1.57 14.61 -5.95
N ALA A 52 1.14 13.46 -5.45
CA ALA A 52 0.49 12.46 -6.30
C ALA A 52 -0.71 13.09 -7.01
N LYS A 53 -0.91 12.71 -8.26
CA LYS A 53 -2.07 13.18 -9.03
C LYS A 53 -3.35 12.60 -8.45
N GLU A 54 -3.31 11.33 -8.10
CA GLU A 54 -4.45 10.62 -7.51
C GLU A 54 -3.93 9.47 -6.68
N VAL A 55 -4.54 9.24 -5.52
CA VAL A 55 -4.27 8.06 -4.70
C VAL A 55 -5.58 7.28 -4.58
N ILE A 56 -5.53 6.00 -4.94
CA ILE A 56 -6.64 5.08 -4.78
C ILE A 56 -6.21 3.97 -3.83
N ALA A 57 -7.18 3.36 -3.16
CA ALA A 57 -6.84 2.43 -2.09
C ALA A 57 -7.75 1.21 -2.04
N CYS A 58 -7.21 0.13 -1.49
CA CYS A 58 -7.97 -1.01 -1.00
C CYS A 58 -7.76 -1.11 0.51
N GLU A 59 -8.77 -1.55 1.22
CA GLU A 59 -8.67 -1.83 2.64
C GLU A 59 -9.74 -2.84 3.04
N ILE A 60 -9.31 -3.95 3.63
CA ILE A 60 -10.22 -5.05 3.98
C ILE A 60 -11.01 -4.80 5.27
N ASN A 61 -10.47 -3.98 6.17
CA ASN A 61 -11.14 -3.67 7.44
C ASN A 61 -12.18 -2.57 7.23
N ASP A 62 -13.43 -2.87 7.54
CA ASP A 62 -14.54 -1.95 7.30
C ASP A 62 -14.46 -0.66 8.13
N LYS A 63 -13.91 -0.74 9.35
CA LYS A 63 -13.74 0.43 10.21
C LYS A 63 -12.66 1.36 9.65
N PHE A 64 -11.59 0.79 9.12
CA PHE A 64 -10.53 1.57 8.47
C PHE A 64 -11.02 2.20 7.17
N ARG A 65 -11.84 1.46 6.40
CA ARG A 65 -12.43 2.03 5.18
C ARG A 65 -13.27 3.26 5.49
N ALA A 66 -13.99 3.25 6.60
CA ALA A 66 -14.80 4.42 6.99
C ALA A 66 -13.94 5.67 7.19
N VAL A 67 -12.76 5.53 7.80
CA VAL A 67 -11.81 6.63 7.97
C VAL A 67 -11.20 7.01 6.62
N LEU A 68 -10.78 6.01 5.87
CA LEU A 68 -10.06 6.18 4.61
C LEU A 68 -10.93 6.85 3.54
N SER A 69 -12.24 6.61 3.55
CA SER A 69 -13.17 7.17 2.55
C SER A 69 -13.22 8.69 2.55
N GLY A 70 -12.82 9.32 3.64
CA GLY A 70 -12.70 10.78 3.71
C GLY A 70 -11.41 11.33 3.12
N LYS A 71 -10.48 10.44 2.73
CA LYS A 71 -9.15 10.83 2.25
C LYS A 71 -8.93 10.54 0.77
N CYS A 72 -9.46 9.43 0.27
CA CYS A 72 -9.22 8.99 -1.11
C CYS A 72 -10.34 8.09 -1.59
N GLU A 73 -10.34 7.78 -2.88
CA GLU A 73 -11.24 6.80 -3.46
C GLU A 73 -10.83 5.39 -3.06
N ILE A 74 -11.78 4.60 -2.59
CA ILE A 74 -11.58 3.20 -2.27
C ILE A 74 -12.10 2.37 -3.45
N VAL A 75 -11.21 1.62 -4.09
CA VAL A 75 -11.54 0.85 -5.30
C VAL A 75 -11.83 -0.62 -5.02
N GLY A 76 -11.62 -1.07 -3.79
CA GLY A 76 -11.91 -2.44 -3.39
C GLY A 76 -11.62 -2.67 -1.92
N ASP A 77 -12.08 -3.80 -1.42
CA ASP A 77 -11.81 -4.22 -0.04
C ASP A 77 -10.65 -5.22 0.00
N ASP A 78 -10.77 -6.37 -0.65
CA ASP A 78 -9.72 -7.39 -0.66
C ASP A 78 -8.86 -7.25 -1.91
N PHE A 79 -7.63 -6.75 -1.73
CA PHE A 79 -6.70 -6.57 -2.83
C PHE A 79 -6.44 -7.88 -3.60
N LEU A 80 -6.39 -9.01 -2.89
CA LEU A 80 -6.10 -10.30 -3.53
C LEU A 80 -7.20 -10.75 -4.48
N SER A 81 -8.38 -10.16 -4.38
CA SER A 81 -9.51 -10.42 -5.28
C SER A 81 -9.60 -9.41 -6.43
N MET A 82 -8.69 -8.44 -6.48
CA MET A 82 -8.75 -7.37 -7.48
C MET A 82 -8.25 -7.84 -8.82
N ALA A 83 -9.02 -7.53 -9.89
CA ALA A 83 -8.62 -7.81 -11.25
C ALA A 83 -7.79 -6.66 -11.83
N LYS A 84 -6.88 -6.99 -12.75
CA LYS A 84 -5.97 -6.02 -13.36
C LYS A 84 -6.70 -4.90 -14.10
N GLU A 85 -7.89 -5.16 -14.60
CA GLU A 85 -8.69 -4.19 -15.36
C GLU A 85 -9.08 -2.98 -14.50
N ARG A 86 -9.17 -3.19 -13.18
CA ARG A 86 -9.55 -2.10 -12.26
C ARG A 86 -8.45 -1.08 -12.09
N ILE A 87 -7.20 -1.45 -12.36
CA ILE A 87 -6.03 -0.62 -12.10
C ILE A 87 -5.14 -0.42 -13.32
N SER A 88 -5.69 -0.57 -14.52
CA SER A 88 -4.91 -0.46 -15.75
C SER A 88 -4.29 0.93 -15.98
N HIS A 89 -4.77 1.93 -15.25
CA HIS A 89 -4.37 3.34 -15.40
C HIS A 89 -3.36 3.82 -14.36
N ILE A 90 -2.94 2.96 -13.42
CA ILE A 90 -2.03 3.40 -12.36
C ILE A 90 -0.58 3.40 -12.79
N ASP A 91 0.20 4.26 -12.15
CA ASP A 91 1.64 4.40 -12.40
C ASP A 91 2.49 3.69 -11.34
N MET A 92 1.94 3.46 -10.16
CA MET A 92 2.71 2.99 -9.02
C MET A 92 1.82 2.26 -8.02
N ILE A 93 2.38 1.23 -7.38
CA ILE A 93 1.77 0.57 -6.22
C ILE A 93 2.72 0.77 -5.05
N VAL A 94 2.21 1.33 -3.96
CA VAL A 94 2.99 1.56 -2.74
C VAL A 94 2.27 0.89 -1.59
N MET A 95 2.95 -0.02 -0.89
CA MET A 95 2.28 -0.81 0.14
C MET A 95 3.18 -1.17 1.32
N ASN A 96 2.54 -1.27 2.47
CA ASN A 96 3.06 -1.97 3.64
C ASN A 96 2.03 -3.06 3.97
N PRO A 97 2.13 -4.23 3.31
CA PRO A 97 1.08 -5.25 3.42
C PRO A 97 1.07 -5.92 4.79
N PRO A 98 -0.07 -6.56 5.15
CA PRO A 98 -0.13 -7.34 6.39
C PRO A 98 0.97 -8.38 6.45
N PHE A 99 1.60 -8.56 7.60
CA PHE A 99 2.72 -9.49 7.75
C PHE A 99 2.37 -10.90 7.31
N SER A 100 1.20 -11.37 7.70
CA SER A 100 0.76 -12.75 7.38
C SER A 100 0.51 -12.96 5.90
N MET A 101 0.24 -11.88 5.14
CA MET A 101 -0.15 -11.95 3.73
C MET A 101 0.82 -11.19 2.82
N ALA A 102 1.99 -10.82 3.33
CA ALA A 102 2.92 -9.96 2.60
C ALA A 102 3.35 -10.58 1.27
N LYS A 103 3.70 -11.86 1.27
CA LYS A 103 4.11 -12.56 0.05
C LYS A 103 2.99 -12.57 -0.98
N ASP A 104 1.78 -12.89 -0.55
CA ASP A 104 0.63 -12.97 -1.46
C ASP A 104 0.30 -11.61 -2.06
N HIS A 105 0.41 -10.54 -1.26
CA HIS A 105 0.19 -9.18 -1.75
C HIS A 105 1.24 -8.77 -2.77
N ILE A 106 2.51 -9.07 -2.51
CA ILE A 106 3.60 -8.74 -3.42
C ILE A 106 3.45 -9.46 -4.74
N LEU A 107 3.16 -10.76 -4.69
CA LEU A 107 2.97 -11.56 -5.90
C LEU A 107 1.76 -11.09 -6.69
N HIS A 108 0.66 -10.78 -6.01
CA HIS A 108 -0.55 -10.29 -6.69
C HIS A 108 -0.30 -8.93 -7.34
N ALA A 109 0.39 -8.03 -6.65
CA ALA A 109 0.75 -6.74 -7.21
C ALA A 109 1.58 -6.90 -8.49
N TRP A 110 2.57 -7.80 -8.47
CA TRP A 110 3.39 -8.10 -9.64
C TRP A 110 2.53 -8.61 -10.79
N GLU A 111 1.58 -9.47 -10.48
CA GLU A 111 0.74 -10.14 -11.49
C GLU A 111 -0.22 -9.18 -12.18
N ILE A 112 -0.80 -8.22 -11.43
CA ILE A 112 -1.84 -7.34 -11.98
C ILE A 112 -1.34 -5.95 -12.36
N ALA A 113 -0.13 -5.58 -12.00
CA ALA A 113 0.41 -4.25 -12.31
C ALA A 113 0.49 -4.04 -13.82
N PRO A 114 0.05 -2.87 -14.32
CA PRO A 114 0.21 -2.56 -15.73
C PRO A 114 1.69 -2.38 -16.09
N ASP A 115 1.99 -2.50 -17.38
CA ASP A 115 3.36 -2.35 -17.87
C ASP A 115 3.92 -0.98 -17.48
N GLY A 116 5.16 -0.98 -16.98
CA GLY A 116 5.82 0.24 -16.52
C GLY A 116 5.44 0.71 -15.13
N CYS A 117 4.52 0.01 -14.46
CA CYS A 117 4.12 0.34 -13.11
C CYS A 117 5.23 -0.01 -12.11
N GLU A 118 5.58 0.94 -11.27
CA GLU A 118 6.56 0.73 -10.20
C GLU A 118 5.87 0.13 -8.98
N ILE A 119 6.49 -0.89 -8.37
CA ILE A 119 5.95 -1.52 -7.15
C ILE A 119 6.95 -1.31 -6.03
N ILE A 120 6.49 -0.67 -4.94
CA ILE A 120 7.29 -0.42 -3.75
C ILE A 120 6.59 -1.05 -2.57
N SER A 121 7.27 -1.96 -1.90
CA SER A 121 6.73 -2.63 -0.71
C SER A 121 7.78 -2.66 0.38
N LEU A 122 7.39 -2.27 1.57
CA LEU A 122 8.27 -2.35 2.73
C LEU A 122 8.70 -3.79 3.01
N SER A 123 7.81 -4.73 2.77
CA SER A 123 8.06 -6.16 3.02
C SER A 123 9.10 -6.77 2.09
N VAL A 124 9.32 -6.20 0.89
CA VAL A 124 10.31 -6.69 -0.06
C VAL A 124 11.73 -6.63 0.53
N ILE A 125 12.02 -5.57 1.25
CA ILE A 125 13.33 -5.39 1.88
C ILE A 125 13.61 -6.55 2.85
N ILE A 126 12.63 -6.92 3.65
CA ILE A 126 12.75 -8.02 4.61
C ILE A 126 12.93 -9.35 3.90
N CYS A 127 12.16 -9.59 2.85
CA CYS A 127 12.24 -10.84 2.08
C CYS A 127 13.61 -11.01 1.42
N ASN A 128 14.16 -9.94 0.86
CA ASN A 128 15.48 -9.98 0.23
C ASN A 128 16.58 -10.30 1.23
N ASN A 129 16.49 -9.76 2.42
CA ASN A 129 17.46 -10.04 3.49
C ASN A 129 17.42 -11.50 3.94
N ILE A 130 16.26 -12.10 3.94
CA ILE A 130 16.08 -13.49 4.32
C ILE A 130 16.66 -14.43 3.27
N GLN A 131 16.57 -14.08 2.01
CA GLN A 131 17.00 -14.92 0.89
C GLN A 131 18.49 -14.83 0.61
N SER A 132 19.15 -13.82 1.09
CA SER A 132 20.59 -13.63 0.86
C SER A 132 21.50 -14.49 1.80
#